data_814e11ae1a02ba8109d5bcfe3870f645
#
_entry.id   814e11ae1a02ba8109d5bcfe3870f645
#
_cell.length_a   1.000
_cell.length_b   1.000
_cell.length_c   1.000
_cell.angle_alpha   90.00
_cell.angle_beta   90.00
_cell.angle_gamma   90.00
#
_symmetry.space_group_name_H-M   'P 1'
#
loop_
_entity.id
_entity.type
_entity.pdbx_description
1 polymer ?
#
loop_
_entity_poly.entity_id
_entity_poly.type
_entity_poly.pdbx_seq_one_letter_code
_entity_poly.pdbx_strand_id
1 'polypeptide(L)'
;MHQLRVAFWNVENLFAAGAVDRGPQTEDELHAKLGVLGDTIDSFFDGHGPDLLGLAEVGSERELQRLRAELTDAYLLLWEPATRGDNTGLGLLARESAFSEVRIEAAERLGDERPRCIVVRCDLRGMTVPFIAAVVHWKSGMPHGGTPISPEQDRLNSGRWLGDYLGAQNDINCALVVGDFNAEPDAPPFGKGHLRGRRHFSSALCSIRTPAELYNTAWRYMHEPDYFEKTTASGYQEPRPKTTHVSSHEALFDQLLVSGRALRGGPISLCEETVSYHCDDCTSEHSAQGLLRPLRWSYCADDGTHAGASDHLPLLATFAVNKGI
;
A
#
# COMPACT_ATOMS: atom_id res chain seq x y z
N MET A 1 -0.83 23.38 10.07
CA MET A 1 -0.91 22.98 8.65
C MET A 1 -1.84 21.77 8.61
N HIS A 2 -2.79 21.71 7.72
CA HIS A 2 -3.66 20.52 7.65
C HIS A 2 -2.91 19.43 6.89
N GLN A 3 -2.84 18.22 7.45
CA GLN A 3 -2.12 17.09 6.88
C GLN A 3 -3.12 16.03 6.45
N LEU A 4 -2.80 15.30 5.38
CA LEU A 4 -3.46 14.07 4.94
C LEU A 4 -2.51 12.90 5.20
N ARG A 5 -2.92 11.94 6.00
CA ARG A 5 -2.17 10.75 6.38
C ARG A 5 -2.61 9.58 5.52
N VAL A 6 -1.69 9.06 4.73
CA VAL A 6 -1.93 7.96 3.79
C VAL A 6 -1.16 6.73 4.24
N ALA A 7 -1.83 5.59 4.30
CA ALA A 7 -1.23 4.31 4.59
C ALA A 7 -1.62 3.26 3.55
N PHE A 8 -0.78 2.24 3.40
CA PHE A 8 -1.08 1.01 2.69
C PHE A 8 -0.58 -0.18 3.49
N TRP A 9 -1.36 -1.25 3.51
CA TRP A 9 -0.93 -2.50 4.11
C TRP A 9 -1.49 -3.72 3.37
N ASN A 10 -0.63 -4.64 2.96
CA ASN A 10 -1.01 -6.00 2.66
C ASN A 10 -1.14 -6.74 4.00
N VAL A 11 -2.37 -7.13 4.37
CA VAL A 11 -2.71 -7.70 5.69
C VAL A 11 -2.61 -9.22 5.75
N GLU A 12 -1.98 -9.82 4.77
CA GLU A 12 -1.74 -11.26 4.67
C GLU A 12 -2.98 -12.12 4.96
N ASN A 13 -3.73 -12.47 3.91
CA ASN A 13 -4.83 -13.44 3.98
C ASN A 13 -5.90 -13.14 5.06
N LEU A 14 -6.41 -11.90 5.11
CA LEU A 14 -7.57 -11.58 5.95
C LEU A 14 -8.85 -12.13 5.32
N PHE A 15 -9.11 -13.42 5.52
CA PHE A 15 -10.26 -14.15 5.00
C PHE A 15 -11.22 -14.58 6.11
N ALA A 16 -12.43 -14.99 5.72
CA ALA A 16 -13.34 -15.69 6.61
C ALA A 16 -12.66 -16.94 7.18
N ALA A 17 -13.02 -17.29 8.40
CA ALA A 17 -12.43 -18.44 9.10
C ALA A 17 -12.59 -19.73 8.26
N GLY A 18 -11.50 -20.45 8.08
CA GLY A 18 -11.44 -21.69 7.29
C GLY A 18 -11.56 -21.54 5.79
N ALA A 19 -11.58 -20.33 5.24
CA ALA A 19 -11.73 -20.11 3.79
C ALA A 19 -10.46 -20.47 3.00
N VAL A 20 -9.27 -20.27 3.57
CA VAL A 20 -7.98 -20.59 2.94
C VAL A 20 -7.00 -21.16 3.97
N ASP A 21 -6.12 -22.05 3.53
CA ASP A 21 -5.18 -22.79 4.41
C ASP A 21 -4.20 -21.87 5.17
N ARG A 22 -3.89 -20.69 4.64
CA ARG A 22 -2.94 -19.73 5.24
C ARG A 22 -3.61 -18.56 5.94
N GLY A 23 -4.93 -18.49 5.94
CA GLY A 23 -5.72 -17.50 6.68
C GLY A 23 -6.13 -18.02 8.05
N PRO A 24 -6.89 -17.22 8.81
CA PRO A 24 -7.50 -17.64 10.07
C PRO A 24 -8.34 -18.92 9.90
N GLN A 25 -8.16 -19.90 10.75
CA GLN A 25 -8.87 -21.18 10.65
C GLN A 25 -10.14 -21.22 11.49
N THR A 26 -10.22 -20.40 12.53
CA THR A 26 -11.38 -20.30 13.43
C THR A 26 -11.86 -18.86 13.56
N GLU A 27 -13.09 -18.66 14.05
CA GLU A 27 -13.60 -17.31 14.32
C GLU A 27 -12.80 -16.61 15.44
N ASP A 28 -12.31 -17.35 16.42
CA ASP A 28 -11.46 -16.79 17.49
C ASP A 28 -10.13 -16.28 16.93
N GLU A 29 -9.50 -17.04 16.04
CA GLU A 29 -8.30 -16.64 15.35
C GLU A 29 -8.54 -15.42 14.46
N LEU A 30 -9.65 -15.39 13.70
CA LEU A 30 -10.02 -14.23 12.89
C LEU A 30 -10.26 -12.99 13.75
N HIS A 31 -10.95 -13.14 14.88
CA HIS A 31 -11.19 -12.04 15.82
C HIS A 31 -9.86 -11.52 16.42
N ALA A 32 -8.96 -12.41 16.82
CA ALA A 32 -7.63 -12.03 17.33
C ALA A 32 -6.84 -11.26 16.25
N LYS A 33 -6.84 -11.75 14.99
CA LYS A 33 -6.18 -11.06 13.88
C LYS A 33 -6.77 -9.68 13.62
N LEU A 34 -8.10 -9.56 13.60
CA LEU A 34 -8.77 -8.28 13.42
C LEU A 34 -8.40 -7.27 14.51
N GLY A 35 -8.36 -7.71 15.78
CA GLY A 35 -7.93 -6.87 16.89
C GLY A 35 -6.50 -6.34 16.72
N VAL A 36 -5.54 -7.24 16.41
CA VAL A 36 -4.14 -6.83 16.16
C VAL A 36 -4.03 -5.84 15.00
N LEU A 37 -4.73 -6.11 13.89
CA LEU A 37 -4.72 -5.20 12.73
C LEU A 37 -5.34 -3.85 13.10
N GLY A 38 -6.46 -3.84 13.85
CA GLY A 38 -7.13 -2.61 14.30
C GLY A 38 -6.24 -1.77 15.20
N ASP A 39 -5.68 -2.36 16.26
CA ASP A 39 -4.78 -1.70 17.20
C ASP A 39 -3.55 -1.12 16.49
N THR A 40 -2.97 -1.89 15.56
CA THR A 40 -1.83 -1.45 14.76
C THR A 40 -2.19 -0.26 13.87
N ILE A 41 -3.32 -0.30 13.15
CA ILE A 41 -3.78 0.80 12.29
C ILE A 41 -4.06 2.07 13.11
N ASP A 42 -4.68 1.94 14.27
CA ASP A 42 -4.95 3.07 15.16
C ASP A 42 -3.66 3.68 15.73
N SER A 43 -2.57 2.88 15.87
CA SER A 43 -1.26 3.37 16.30
C SER A 43 -0.51 4.19 15.24
N PHE A 44 -0.86 4.08 13.97
CA PHE A 44 -0.19 4.81 12.90
C PHE A 44 -0.21 6.33 13.13
N PHE A 45 0.86 7.00 12.67
CA PHE A 45 1.00 8.45 12.79
C PHE A 45 0.88 8.96 14.24
N ASP A 46 1.60 8.31 15.14
CA ASP A 46 1.63 8.64 16.58
C ASP A 46 0.23 8.53 17.25
N GLY A 47 -0.53 7.50 16.87
CA GLY A 47 -1.87 7.23 17.41
C GLY A 47 -2.99 8.08 16.80
N HIS A 48 -2.71 8.73 15.68
CA HIS A 48 -3.75 9.51 14.98
C HIS A 48 -4.47 8.69 13.89
N GLY A 49 -3.99 7.51 13.55
CA GLY A 49 -4.52 6.68 12.47
C GLY A 49 -4.42 7.33 11.09
N PRO A 50 -4.67 6.58 9.99
CA PRO A 50 -4.64 7.09 8.64
C PRO A 50 -5.91 7.87 8.28
N ASP A 51 -5.81 8.85 7.37
CA ASP A 51 -6.97 9.46 6.74
C ASP A 51 -7.40 8.67 5.50
N LEU A 52 -6.44 8.02 4.80
CA LEU A 52 -6.67 7.14 3.68
C LEU A 52 -5.84 5.87 3.86
N LEU A 53 -6.46 4.69 3.90
CA LEU A 53 -5.82 3.40 4.06
C LEU A 53 -6.18 2.46 2.93
N GLY A 54 -5.20 2.12 2.09
CA GLY A 54 -5.30 1.04 1.11
C GLY A 54 -4.98 -0.31 1.74
N LEU A 55 -5.77 -1.35 1.42
CA LEU A 55 -5.61 -2.69 1.96
C LEU A 55 -5.60 -3.73 0.83
N ALA A 56 -4.67 -4.66 0.91
CA ALA A 56 -4.60 -5.83 0.04
C ALA A 56 -4.76 -7.13 0.84
N GLU A 57 -5.08 -8.21 0.14
CA GLU A 57 -5.33 -9.55 0.70
C GLU A 57 -6.49 -9.63 1.68
N VAL A 58 -7.52 -8.82 1.46
CA VAL A 58 -8.79 -8.93 2.16
C VAL A 58 -9.72 -9.85 1.38
N GLY A 59 -10.34 -10.82 2.02
CA GLY A 59 -11.14 -11.87 1.39
C GLY A 59 -12.50 -11.41 0.91
N SER A 60 -13.16 -10.54 1.66
CA SER A 60 -14.45 -9.98 1.26
C SER A 60 -14.73 -8.62 1.91
N GLU A 61 -15.78 -7.96 1.43
CA GLU A 61 -16.29 -6.74 2.04
C GLU A 61 -16.67 -6.93 3.52
N ARG A 62 -17.13 -8.14 3.87
CA ARG A 62 -17.49 -8.47 5.27
C ARG A 62 -16.29 -8.41 6.20
N GLU A 63 -15.14 -8.99 5.80
CA GLU A 63 -13.91 -8.93 6.58
C GLU A 63 -13.41 -7.49 6.68
N LEU A 64 -13.52 -6.70 5.61
CA LEU A 64 -13.20 -5.28 5.63
C LEU A 64 -14.14 -4.48 6.56
N GLN A 65 -15.44 -4.80 6.58
CA GLN A 65 -16.39 -4.20 7.52
C GLN A 65 -16.07 -4.56 8.98
N ARG A 66 -15.65 -5.81 9.23
CA ARG A 66 -15.21 -6.25 10.56
C ARG A 66 -13.96 -5.49 11.00
N LEU A 67 -12.94 -5.40 10.13
CA LEU A 67 -11.73 -4.62 10.43
C LEU A 67 -12.07 -3.15 10.70
N ARG A 68 -12.94 -2.54 9.88
CA ARG A 68 -13.39 -1.17 10.12
C ARG A 68 -14.06 -1.00 11.49
N ALA A 69 -14.76 -2.01 11.97
CA ALA A 69 -15.44 -1.96 13.28
C ALA A 69 -14.47 -2.03 14.48
N GLU A 70 -13.24 -2.50 14.29
CA GLU A 70 -12.17 -2.46 15.31
C GLU A 70 -11.54 -1.06 15.42
N LEU A 71 -11.67 -0.19 14.39
CA LEU A 71 -11.02 1.12 14.36
C LEU A 71 -11.77 2.15 15.20
N THR A 72 -11.01 3.02 15.87
CA THR A 72 -11.54 4.10 16.72
C THR A 72 -12.29 5.16 15.94
N ASP A 73 -11.81 5.53 14.76
CA ASP A 73 -12.41 6.56 13.92
C ASP A 73 -13.42 6.01 12.92
N ALA A 74 -14.32 6.87 12.43
CA ALA A 74 -15.29 6.53 11.41
C ALA A 74 -14.68 6.59 10.01
N TYR A 75 -14.86 5.51 9.23
CA TYR A 75 -14.35 5.40 7.87
C TYR A 75 -15.45 5.04 6.86
N LEU A 76 -15.44 5.73 5.72
CA LEU A 76 -16.08 5.26 4.49
C LEU A 76 -15.33 4.03 4.00
N LEU A 77 -16.07 3.02 3.56
CA LEU A 77 -15.51 1.77 3.06
C LEU A 77 -15.75 1.69 1.55
N LEU A 78 -14.67 1.45 0.80
CA LEU A 78 -14.72 1.11 -0.61
C LEU A 78 -14.15 -0.30 -0.79
N TRP A 79 -14.83 -1.10 -1.57
CA TRP A 79 -14.47 -2.49 -1.83
C TRP A 79 -14.60 -2.81 -3.32
N GLU A 80 -13.57 -3.42 -3.87
CA GLU A 80 -13.60 -3.97 -5.22
C GLU A 80 -13.38 -5.48 -5.16
N PRO A 81 -14.42 -6.28 -5.36
CA PRO A 81 -14.36 -7.74 -5.25
C PRO A 81 -13.64 -8.37 -6.42
N ALA A 82 -13.10 -9.57 -6.20
CA ALA A 82 -12.83 -10.49 -7.27
C ALA A 82 -14.14 -10.94 -7.95
N THR A 83 -14.11 -11.26 -9.25
CA THR A 83 -15.32 -11.66 -9.98
C THR A 83 -15.63 -13.14 -9.86
N ARG A 84 -14.67 -13.97 -9.45
CA ARG A 84 -14.83 -15.42 -9.22
C ARG A 84 -13.99 -15.92 -8.07
N GLY A 85 -14.54 -16.91 -7.35
CA GLY A 85 -13.84 -17.75 -6.36
C GLY A 85 -13.50 -17.07 -5.04
N ASP A 86 -12.74 -17.76 -4.21
CA ASP A 86 -12.25 -17.33 -2.89
C ASP A 86 -11.06 -16.38 -3.04
N ASN A 87 -11.28 -15.28 -3.73
CA ASN A 87 -10.21 -14.42 -4.19
C ASN A 87 -10.16 -13.11 -3.41
N THR A 88 -8.94 -12.68 -3.15
CA THR A 88 -8.64 -11.39 -2.54
C THR A 88 -9.14 -10.25 -3.40
N GLY A 89 -9.85 -9.32 -2.77
CA GLY A 89 -10.16 -8.02 -3.32
C GLY A 89 -9.17 -6.95 -2.87
N LEU A 90 -9.42 -5.73 -3.31
CA LEU A 90 -8.77 -4.53 -2.83
C LEU A 90 -9.76 -3.70 -2.02
N GLY A 91 -9.34 -3.28 -0.84
CA GLY A 91 -10.10 -2.42 0.05
C GLY A 91 -9.46 -1.05 0.21
N LEU A 92 -10.32 -0.07 0.51
CA LEU A 92 -9.88 1.25 0.90
C LEU A 92 -10.79 1.77 2.00
N LEU A 93 -10.20 2.28 3.06
CA LEU A 93 -10.87 3.00 4.13
C LEU A 93 -10.48 4.48 4.04
N ALA A 94 -11.48 5.36 4.01
CA ALA A 94 -11.29 6.80 3.96
C ALA A 94 -11.98 7.45 5.16
N ARG A 95 -11.24 8.17 6.00
CA ARG A 95 -11.76 8.81 7.22
C ARG A 95 -12.87 9.80 6.88
N GLU A 96 -14.06 9.62 7.43
CA GLU A 96 -15.24 10.44 7.12
C GLU A 96 -15.03 11.94 7.39
N SER A 97 -14.23 12.28 8.41
CA SER A 97 -13.93 13.67 8.73
C SER A 97 -12.97 14.36 7.75
N ALA A 98 -12.18 13.60 6.97
CA ALA A 98 -11.20 14.12 6.02
C ALA A 98 -11.79 14.36 4.63
N PHE A 99 -12.72 13.51 4.19
CA PHE A 99 -13.24 13.51 2.82
C PHE A 99 -14.71 13.97 2.75
N SER A 100 -15.04 14.72 1.71
CA SER A 100 -16.44 15.02 1.34
C SER A 100 -17.03 13.95 0.43
N GLU A 101 -16.19 13.37 -0.44
CA GLU A 101 -16.55 12.26 -1.33
C GLU A 101 -15.30 11.41 -1.62
N VAL A 102 -15.51 10.10 -1.68
CA VAL A 102 -14.52 9.14 -2.17
C VAL A 102 -15.27 8.07 -2.97
N ARG A 103 -14.83 7.83 -4.23
CA ARG A 103 -15.49 6.83 -5.08
C ARG A 103 -14.49 6.10 -5.97
N ILE A 104 -14.74 4.82 -6.25
CA ILE A 104 -14.00 4.05 -7.24
C ILE A 104 -14.42 4.55 -8.63
N GLU A 105 -13.44 4.97 -9.44
CA GLU A 105 -13.65 5.39 -10.83
C GLU A 105 -13.29 4.30 -11.82
N ALA A 106 -12.33 3.45 -11.49
CA ALA A 106 -11.91 2.34 -12.33
C ALA A 106 -11.27 1.23 -11.51
N ALA A 107 -11.36 0.01 -12.03
CA ALA A 107 -10.67 -1.16 -11.50
C ALA A 107 -10.06 -1.96 -12.65
N GLU A 108 -8.80 -2.37 -12.49
CA GLU A 108 -8.11 -3.22 -13.44
C GLU A 108 -8.24 -4.69 -13.02
N ARG A 109 -8.60 -5.56 -13.97
CA ARG A 109 -8.88 -6.98 -13.77
C ARG A 109 -8.28 -7.81 -14.89
N LEU A 110 -6.94 -7.86 -14.98
CA LEU A 110 -6.28 -8.65 -16.00
C LEU A 110 -6.19 -10.12 -15.59
N GLY A 111 -6.57 -10.99 -16.51
CA GLY A 111 -6.23 -12.41 -16.56
C GLY A 111 -6.96 -13.33 -15.59
N ASP A 112 -6.99 -13.06 -14.30
CA ASP A 112 -7.52 -13.97 -13.26
C ASP A 112 -8.75 -13.43 -12.52
N GLU A 113 -9.37 -12.40 -13.08
CA GLU A 113 -10.60 -11.80 -12.55
C GLU A 113 -10.46 -11.15 -11.15
N ARG A 114 -9.25 -11.09 -10.60
CA ARG A 114 -8.95 -10.34 -9.37
C ARG A 114 -8.65 -8.89 -9.71
N PRO A 115 -9.13 -7.94 -8.91
CA PRO A 115 -8.68 -6.56 -9.07
C PRO A 115 -7.19 -6.47 -8.77
N ARG A 116 -6.42 -5.93 -9.72
CA ARG A 116 -4.99 -5.69 -9.56
C ARG A 116 -4.69 -4.25 -9.24
N CYS A 117 -5.66 -3.39 -9.50
CA CYS A 117 -5.62 -1.98 -9.18
C CYS A 117 -7.05 -1.45 -9.05
N ILE A 118 -7.28 -0.62 -8.05
CA ILE A 118 -8.43 0.28 -7.99
C ILE A 118 -7.97 1.71 -8.08
N VAL A 119 -8.68 2.52 -8.85
CA VAL A 119 -8.44 3.96 -8.97
C VAL A 119 -9.62 4.68 -8.33
N VAL A 120 -9.31 5.55 -7.40
CA VAL A 120 -10.25 6.22 -6.54
C VAL A 120 -10.10 7.73 -6.69
N ARG A 121 -11.20 8.41 -6.93
CA ARG A 121 -11.27 9.87 -6.83
C ARG A 121 -11.50 10.26 -5.38
N CYS A 122 -10.73 11.20 -4.90
CA CYS A 122 -10.76 11.69 -3.54
C CYS A 122 -11.02 13.20 -3.52
N ASP A 123 -12.12 13.61 -2.92
CA ASP A 123 -12.52 15.00 -2.69
C ASP A 123 -12.35 15.33 -1.21
N LEU A 124 -11.31 16.08 -0.85
CA LEU A 124 -11.01 16.49 0.53
C LEU A 124 -11.99 17.58 0.99
N ARG A 125 -12.41 17.52 2.25
CA ARG A 125 -13.27 18.56 2.85
C ARG A 125 -12.58 19.92 2.83
N GLY A 126 -13.30 20.90 2.31
CA GLY A 126 -12.83 22.27 2.18
C GLY A 126 -11.83 22.51 1.04
N MET A 127 -11.68 21.54 0.14
CA MET A 127 -10.92 21.68 -1.11
C MET A 127 -11.87 21.66 -2.30
N THR A 128 -11.47 22.35 -3.37
CA THR A 128 -12.25 22.41 -4.62
C THR A 128 -11.67 21.52 -5.72
N VAL A 129 -10.44 21.09 -5.57
CA VAL A 129 -9.73 20.28 -6.55
C VAL A 129 -9.50 18.87 -5.99
N PRO A 130 -10.01 17.83 -6.63
CA PRO A 130 -9.79 16.45 -6.22
C PRO A 130 -8.38 15.97 -6.57
N PHE A 131 -8.02 14.81 -6.01
CA PHE A 131 -6.87 14.04 -6.46
C PHE A 131 -7.26 12.58 -6.72
N ILE A 132 -6.40 11.84 -7.42
CA ILE A 132 -6.53 10.41 -7.64
C ILE A 132 -5.65 9.66 -6.64
N ALA A 133 -6.22 8.66 -5.99
CA ALA A 133 -5.48 7.62 -5.30
C ALA A 133 -5.66 6.30 -6.05
N ALA A 134 -4.58 5.57 -6.30
CA ALA A 134 -4.65 4.21 -6.81
C ALA A 134 -4.08 3.25 -5.78
N VAL A 135 -4.81 2.17 -5.49
CA VAL A 135 -4.35 1.07 -4.64
C VAL A 135 -4.06 -0.12 -5.52
N VAL A 136 -2.87 -0.69 -5.41
CA VAL A 136 -2.44 -1.81 -6.26
C VAL A 136 -2.09 -3.05 -5.43
N HIS A 137 -2.38 -4.22 -6.01
CA HIS A 137 -1.85 -5.51 -5.56
C HIS A 137 -1.58 -6.35 -6.82
N TRP A 138 -0.37 -6.19 -7.37
CA TRP A 138 -0.01 -6.85 -8.61
C TRP A 138 0.26 -8.34 -8.41
N LYS A 139 0.34 -9.06 -9.53
CA LYS A 139 0.53 -10.50 -9.53
C LYS A 139 1.81 -10.92 -8.81
N SER A 140 1.67 -11.75 -7.79
CA SER A 140 2.78 -12.43 -7.12
C SER A 140 3.60 -13.27 -8.11
N GLY A 141 4.92 -13.37 -7.87
CA GLY A 141 5.82 -14.23 -8.64
C GLY A 141 5.57 -15.72 -8.48
N MET A 142 4.72 -16.13 -7.53
CA MET A 142 4.39 -17.53 -7.30
C MET A 142 3.60 -18.12 -8.48
N PRO A 143 3.98 -19.29 -9.01
CA PRO A 143 3.24 -19.94 -10.08
C PRO A 143 1.87 -20.37 -9.54
N HIS A 144 0.81 -19.80 -10.07
CA HIS A 144 -0.53 -20.34 -9.88
C HIS A 144 -0.90 -21.14 -11.14
N GLY A 145 -1.28 -22.41 -10.96
CA GLY A 145 -1.64 -23.28 -12.07
C GLY A 145 -2.79 -22.70 -12.90
N GLY A 146 -2.61 -22.67 -14.22
CA GLY A 146 -3.69 -22.44 -15.18
C GLY A 146 -3.71 -21.11 -15.93
N THR A 147 -2.85 -20.14 -15.64
CA THR A 147 -2.77 -18.92 -16.47
C THR A 147 -1.72 -19.08 -17.57
N PRO A 148 -2.05 -18.81 -18.86
CA PRO A 148 -1.09 -18.89 -19.97
C PRO A 148 -0.06 -17.73 -19.96
N ILE A 149 -0.24 -16.75 -19.09
CA ILE A 149 0.57 -15.53 -19.02
C ILE A 149 1.49 -15.61 -17.79
N SER A 150 2.76 -15.25 -17.95
CA SER A 150 3.70 -15.22 -16.82
C SER A 150 3.33 -14.11 -15.82
N PRO A 151 3.62 -14.27 -14.52
CA PRO A 151 3.41 -13.21 -13.53
C PRO A 151 4.08 -11.88 -13.88
N GLU A 152 5.23 -11.91 -14.53
CA GLU A 152 5.91 -10.70 -15.01
C GLU A 152 5.11 -9.99 -16.11
N GLN A 153 4.58 -10.76 -17.07
CA GLN A 153 3.75 -10.19 -18.13
C GLN A 153 2.45 -9.59 -17.58
N ASP A 154 1.86 -10.21 -16.55
CA ASP A 154 0.68 -9.65 -15.87
C ASP A 154 1.04 -8.31 -15.24
N ARG A 155 2.15 -8.20 -14.49
CA ARG A 155 2.62 -6.93 -13.90
C ARG A 155 2.93 -5.87 -14.97
N LEU A 156 3.50 -6.25 -16.11
CA LEU A 156 3.71 -5.34 -17.25
C LEU A 156 2.39 -4.80 -17.79
N ASN A 157 1.38 -5.66 -17.92
CA ASN A 157 0.05 -5.27 -18.40
C ASN A 157 -0.65 -4.35 -17.39
N SER A 158 -0.61 -4.67 -16.10
CA SER A 158 -1.16 -3.82 -15.03
C SER A 158 -0.47 -2.45 -14.98
N GLY A 159 0.85 -2.42 -15.11
CA GLY A 159 1.61 -1.17 -15.18
C GLY A 159 1.24 -0.33 -16.40
N ARG A 160 1.01 -0.96 -17.56
CA ARG A 160 0.54 -0.28 -18.77
C ARG A 160 -0.86 0.29 -18.57
N TRP A 161 -1.78 -0.53 -18.10
CA TRP A 161 -3.18 -0.11 -17.88
C TRP A 161 -3.25 1.12 -16.97
N LEU A 162 -2.56 1.09 -15.82
CA LEU A 162 -2.56 2.22 -14.89
C LEU A 162 -1.87 3.45 -15.48
N GLY A 163 -0.75 3.26 -16.19
CA GLY A 163 -0.05 4.36 -16.87
C GLY A 163 -0.90 5.02 -17.95
N ASP A 164 -1.64 4.24 -18.72
CA ASP A 164 -2.56 4.75 -19.76
C ASP A 164 -3.77 5.43 -19.11
N TYR A 165 -4.33 4.86 -18.05
CA TYR A 165 -5.42 5.49 -17.30
C TYR A 165 -5.01 6.86 -16.74
N LEU A 166 -3.89 6.95 -16.04
CA LEU A 166 -3.39 8.21 -15.49
C LEU A 166 -3.04 9.21 -16.61
N GLY A 167 -2.51 8.71 -17.74
CA GLY A 167 -2.17 9.54 -18.89
C GLY A 167 -3.37 10.16 -19.61
N ALA A 168 -4.53 9.53 -19.51
CA ALA A 168 -5.80 10.00 -20.09
C ALA A 168 -6.52 11.03 -19.21
N GLN A 169 -6.07 11.24 -17.95
CA GLN A 169 -6.70 12.22 -17.07
C GLN A 169 -6.35 13.65 -17.48
N ASN A 170 -7.37 14.43 -17.86
CA ASN A 170 -7.20 15.82 -18.26
C ASN A 170 -7.53 16.80 -17.13
N ASP A 171 -8.48 16.44 -16.28
CA ASP A 171 -9.05 17.34 -15.26
C ASP A 171 -8.38 17.16 -13.89
N ILE A 172 -7.83 15.96 -13.62
CA ILE A 172 -7.17 15.63 -12.34
C ILE A 172 -5.71 15.29 -12.63
N ASN A 173 -4.81 16.18 -12.27
CA ASN A 173 -3.38 16.02 -12.53
C ASN A 173 -2.53 15.74 -11.28
N CYS A 174 -3.18 15.54 -10.13
CA CYS A 174 -2.55 15.15 -8.88
C CYS A 174 -2.93 13.69 -8.58
N ALA A 175 -1.93 12.82 -8.51
CA ALA A 175 -2.14 11.40 -8.26
C ALA A 175 -1.10 10.84 -7.29
N LEU A 176 -1.53 9.89 -6.47
CA LEU A 176 -0.68 8.97 -5.72
C LEU A 176 -1.06 7.52 -6.08
N VAL A 177 -0.07 6.64 -6.10
CA VAL A 177 -0.24 5.20 -6.32
C VAL A 177 0.48 4.50 -5.17
N VAL A 178 -0.24 3.69 -4.42
CA VAL A 178 0.31 2.97 -3.27
C VAL A 178 -0.09 1.52 -3.34
N GLY A 179 0.79 0.61 -2.91
CA GLY A 179 0.41 -0.81 -2.88
C GLY A 179 1.56 -1.78 -2.92
N ASP A 180 1.17 -3.05 -2.90
CA ASP A 180 2.04 -4.19 -3.16
C ASP A 180 2.16 -4.40 -4.68
N PHE A 181 3.29 -3.97 -5.22
CA PHE A 181 3.58 -4.11 -6.65
C PHE A 181 4.15 -5.50 -7.01
N ASN A 182 4.49 -6.32 -6.01
CA ASN A 182 5.18 -7.60 -6.25
C ASN A 182 6.38 -7.47 -7.22
N ALA A 183 7.02 -6.32 -7.22
CA ALA A 183 8.11 -5.92 -8.09
C ALA A 183 9.00 -4.89 -7.41
N GLU A 184 10.31 -5.05 -7.52
CA GLU A 184 11.30 -4.07 -7.04
C GLU A 184 11.19 -2.74 -7.81
N PRO A 185 11.60 -1.60 -7.21
CA PRO A 185 11.44 -0.27 -7.81
C PRO A 185 12.07 -0.09 -9.20
N ASP A 186 13.08 -0.87 -9.54
CA ASP A 186 13.76 -0.87 -10.84
C ASP A 186 13.18 -1.85 -11.86
N ALA A 187 12.17 -2.65 -11.47
CA ALA A 187 11.59 -3.68 -12.32
C ALA A 187 10.93 -3.13 -13.61
N PRO A 188 10.85 -3.93 -14.68
CA PRO A 188 10.31 -3.49 -15.97
C PRO A 188 8.94 -2.82 -15.95
N PRO A 189 7.96 -3.24 -15.10
CA PRO A 189 6.64 -2.61 -15.04
C PRO A 189 6.64 -1.11 -14.73
N PHE A 190 7.70 -0.58 -14.09
CA PHE A 190 7.86 0.85 -13.83
C PHE A 190 8.52 1.62 -14.98
N GLY A 191 8.85 0.94 -16.09
CA GLY A 191 9.55 1.53 -17.22
C GLY A 191 8.68 2.41 -18.12
N LYS A 192 9.33 3.01 -19.13
CA LYS A 192 8.64 3.77 -20.18
C LYS A 192 7.72 2.85 -21.01
N GLY A 193 6.48 3.27 -21.21
CA GLY A 193 5.44 2.46 -21.88
C GLY A 193 4.60 1.61 -20.94
N HIS A 194 4.88 1.69 -19.63
CA HIS A 194 4.11 1.08 -18.55
C HIS A 194 3.76 2.15 -17.52
N LEU A 195 3.93 1.91 -16.22
CA LEU A 195 3.54 2.87 -15.17
C LEU A 195 4.39 4.14 -15.11
N ARG A 196 5.58 4.17 -15.76
CA ARG A 196 6.50 5.32 -15.75
C ARG A 196 6.92 5.77 -14.34
N GLY A 197 7.08 4.81 -13.44
CA GLY A 197 7.40 5.00 -12.02
C GLY A 197 8.90 5.07 -11.70
N ARG A 198 9.78 5.19 -12.70
CA ARG A 198 11.25 5.24 -12.51
C ARG A 198 11.81 6.67 -12.53
N ARG A 199 10.97 7.68 -12.35
CA ARG A 199 11.46 9.05 -12.43
C ARG A 199 12.17 9.48 -11.17
N HIS A 200 13.26 10.21 -11.35
CA HIS A 200 13.86 10.98 -10.27
C HIS A 200 12.94 12.12 -9.87
N PHE A 201 13.05 12.58 -8.64
CA PHE A 201 12.27 13.67 -8.09
C PHE A 201 12.21 14.90 -9.01
N SER A 202 13.36 15.38 -9.49
CA SER A 202 13.44 16.52 -10.40
C SER A 202 12.73 16.29 -11.74
N SER A 203 12.81 15.07 -12.28
CA SER A 203 12.14 14.74 -13.55
C SER A 203 10.62 14.70 -13.40
N ALA A 204 10.11 14.17 -12.30
CA ALA A 204 8.68 14.16 -11.99
C ALA A 204 8.15 15.59 -11.80
N LEU A 205 8.92 16.49 -11.16
CA LEU A 205 8.55 17.90 -11.03
C LEU A 205 8.43 18.61 -12.39
N CYS A 206 9.22 18.24 -13.39
CA CYS A 206 9.12 18.81 -14.74
C CYS A 206 7.86 18.34 -15.49
N SER A 207 7.27 17.23 -15.10
CA SER A 207 6.11 16.60 -15.74
C SER A 207 4.78 16.93 -15.03
N ILE A 208 4.64 18.13 -14.49
CA ILE A 208 3.46 18.57 -13.70
C ILE A 208 2.15 18.62 -14.49
N ARG A 209 2.19 18.46 -15.81
CA ARG A 209 1.00 18.55 -16.67
C ARG A 209 0.25 17.23 -16.82
N THR A 210 0.89 16.10 -16.52
CA THR A 210 0.27 14.77 -16.62
C THR A 210 0.52 13.97 -15.36
N PRO A 211 -0.47 13.28 -14.81
CA PRO A 211 -0.28 12.40 -13.63
C PRO A 211 0.46 11.09 -13.97
N ALA A 212 0.77 10.84 -15.24
CA ALA A 212 1.39 9.59 -15.69
C ALA A 212 2.90 9.50 -15.45
N GLU A 213 3.57 10.61 -15.15
CA GLU A 213 5.01 10.63 -14.82
C GLU A 213 5.17 10.64 -13.31
N LEU A 214 5.57 9.51 -12.74
CA LEU A 214 5.57 9.30 -11.30
C LEU A 214 6.98 9.28 -10.72
N TYR A 215 7.14 9.85 -9.54
CA TYR A 215 8.29 9.67 -8.67
C TYR A 215 8.02 8.51 -7.71
N ASN A 216 8.93 7.55 -7.63
CA ASN A 216 8.85 6.43 -6.71
C ASN A 216 9.68 6.72 -5.46
N THR A 217 9.04 6.81 -4.30
CA THR A 217 9.70 7.09 -3.03
C THR A 217 10.56 5.93 -2.53
N ALA A 218 10.33 4.72 -3.02
CA ALA A 218 11.04 3.50 -2.61
C ALA A 218 12.54 3.52 -2.95
N TRP A 219 12.97 4.39 -3.89
CA TRP A 219 14.41 4.60 -4.15
C TRP A 219 15.24 4.90 -2.91
N ARG A 220 14.63 5.51 -1.87
CA ARG A 220 15.28 5.84 -0.62
C ARG A 220 15.66 4.61 0.20
N TYR A 221 15.06 3.45 -0.09
CA TYR A 221 15.20 2.20 0.65
C TYR A 221 16.04 1.14 -0.09
N MET A 222 16.54 1.46 -1.28
CA MET A 222 17.35 0.53 -2.08
C MET A 222 18.81 0.43 -1.65
N HIS A 223 19.24 1.22 -0.67
CA HIS A 223 20.61 1.16 -0.19
C HIS A 223 20.86 -0.06 0.68
N GLU A 224 22.02 -0.66 0.53
CA GLU A 224 22.48 -1.73 1.41
C GLU A 224 22.65 -1.21 2.84
N PRO A 225 22.11 -1.90 3.85
CA PRO A 225 22.22 -1.47 5.25
C PRO A 225 23.66 -1.28 5.71
N ASP A 226 24.54 -2.19 5.35
CA ASP A 226 25.97 -2.17 5.72
C ASP A 226 26.73 -0.93 5.25
N TYR A 227 26.25 -0.27 4.20
CA TYR A 227 26.91 0.95 3.71
C TYR A 227 26.75 2.10 4.70
N PHE A 228 25.64 2.19 5.38
CA PHE A 228 25.37 3.26 6.35
C PHE A 228 26.08 3.03 7.69
N GLU A 229 26.20 1.81 8.13
CA GLU A 229 26.92 1.48 9.35
C GLU A 229 28.42 1.88 9.29
N LYS A 230 29.02 1.82 8.10
CA LYS A 230 30.43 2.12 7.89
C LYS A 230 30.75 3.60 7.69
N THR A 231 29.75 4.41 7.33
CA THR A 231 29.98 5.81 6.94
C THR A 231 29.60 6.84 8.00
N THR A 232 28.88 6.45 9.04
CA THR A 232 28.46 7.38 10.11
C THR A 232 29.27 7.16 11.38
N ALA A 233 30.39 7.87 11.50
CA ALA A 233 31.20 7.89 12.73
C ALA A 233 30.49 8.52 13.95
N SER A 234 29.23 8.93 13.86
CA SER A 234 28.54 9.64 14.95
C SER A 234 27.03 9.39 15.08
N GLY A 235 26.47 8.44 14.38
CA GLY A 235 25.05 8.12 14.48
C GLY A 235 24.73 6.80 13.83
N TYR A 236 24.51 5.79 14.63
CA TYR A 236 23.89 4.55 14.23
C TYR A 236 22.55 4.89 13.58
N GLN A 237 22.43 4.76 12.27
CA GLN A 237 21.14 4.71 11.62
C GLN A 237 20.78 3.24 11.51
N GLU A 238 19.67 2.87 12.12
CA GLU A 238 19.13 1.52 11.97
C GLU A 238 18.98 1.18 10.49
N PRO A 239 19.25 -0.07 10.09
CA PRO A 239 19.01 -0.54 8.73
C PRO A 239 17.57 -0.23 8.33
N ARG A 240 17.37 0.31 7.14
CA ARG A 240 16.03 0.57 6.65
C ARG A 240 15.32 -0.76 6.39
N PRO A 241 14.08 -0.92 6.89
CA PRO A 241 13.36 -2.16 6.73
C PRO A 241 13.03 -2.41 5.26
N LYS A 242 12.99 -3.68 4.88
CA LYS A 242 12.37 -4.15 3.65
C LYS A 242 10.89 -4.41 3.89
N THR A 243 10.06 -4.33 2.86
CA THR A 243 8.62 -4.35 3.01
C THR A 243 8.05 -5.75 3.21
N THR A 244 8.71 -6.75 2.66
CA THR A 244 8.30 -8.15 2.80
C THR A 244 9.49 -9.08 2.84
N HIS A 245 9.29 -10.27 3.41
CA HIS A 245 10.26 -11.35 3.44
C HIS A 245 9.86 -12.42 2.41
N VAL A 246 10.61 -12.52 1.32
CA VAL A 246 10.36 -13.51 0.27
C VAL A 246 11.36 -14.66 0.38
N SER A 247 10.90 -15.82 0.85
CA SER A 247 11.71 -17.05 0.95
C SER A 247 13.01 -16.85 1.74
N SER A 248 14.07 -16.41 1.10
CA SER A 248 15.41 -16.26 1.68
C SER A 248 15.97 -14.83 1.61
N HIS A 249 15.21 -13.88 1.11
CA HIS A 249 15.62 -12.48 1.01
C HIS A 249 14.45 -11.54 1.23
N GLU A 250 14.76 -10.31 1.62
CA GLU A 250 13.83 -9.22 1.81
C GLU A 250 13.58 -8.50 0.48
N ALA A 251 12.38 -7.93 0.32
CA ALA A 251 11.99 -7.24 -0.91
C ALA A 251 11.28 -5.91 -0.63
N LEU A 252 11.36 -4.96 -1.56
CA LEU A 252 10.69 -3.67 -1.55
C LEU A 252 9.46 -3.70 -2.47
N PHE A 253 8.43 -4.46 -2.09
CA PHE A 253 7.24 -4.62 -2.91
C PHE A 253 6.17 -3.58 -2.62
N ASP A 254 6.08 -3.11 -1.36
CA ASP A 254 5.15 -2.07 -0.97
C ASP A 254 5.76 -0.71 -1.24
N GLN A 255 5.15 0.06 -2.16
CA GLN A 255 5.75 1.29 -2.66
C GLN A 255 4.70 2.40 -2.76
N LEU A 256 5.15 3.65 -2.64
CA LEU A 256 4.38 4.86 -2.91
C LEU A 256 5.00 5.61 -4.08
N LEU A 257 4.19 5.84 -5.11
CA LEU A 257 4.54 6.65 -6.26
C LEU A 257 3.64 7.88 -6.31
N VAL A 258 4.19 9.04 -6.65
CA VAL A 258 3.44 10.29 -6.71
C VAL A 258 3.69 11.06 -8.00
N SER A 259 2.66 11.73 -8.52
CA SER A 259 2.78 12.61 -9.69
C SER A 259 3.54 13.90 -9.34
N GLY A 260 4.01 14.62 -10.36
CA GLY A 260 4.69 15.90 -10.17
C GLY A 260 3.83 16.94 -9.43
N ARG A 261 2.52 16.90 -9.58
CA ARG A 261 1.59 17.78 -8.85
C ARG A 261 1.46 17.39 -7.38
N ALA A 262 1.56 16.10 -7.06
CA ALA A 262 1.61 15.63 -5.66
C ALA A 262 2.99 15.86 -5.00
N LEU A 263 4.02 16.25 -5.76
CA LEU A 263 5.27 16.76 -5.22
C LEU A 263 5.19 18.27 -4.99
N ARG A 264 4.54 19.00 -5.89
CA ARG A 264 4.45 20.46 -5.79
C ARG A 264 3.27 21.04 -6.57
N GLY A 265 2.51 21.90 -5.90
CA GLY A 265 1.49 22.74 -6.55
C GLY A 265 0.18 22.04 -6.88
N GLY A 266 -0.08 20.86 -6.33
CA GLY A 266 -1.38 20.19 -6.34
C GLY A 266 -2.17 20.45 -5.05
N PRO A 267 -3.38 19.87 -4.92
CA PRO A 267 -4.21 19.96 -3.73
C PRO A 267 -3.55 19.32 -2.51
N ILE A 268 -2.68 18.35 -2.74
CA ILE A 268 -1.82 17.72 -1.75
C ILE A 268 -0.38 17.76 -2.20
N SER A 269 0.56 17.81 -1.25
CA SER A 269 2.00 17.76 -1.52
C SER A 269 2.69 16.82 -0.54
N LEU A 270 3.42 15.84 -1.07
CA LEU A 270 4.15 14.85 -0.28
C LEU A 270 5.17 15.53 0.65
N CYS A 271 5.12 15.17 1.92
CA CYS A 271 6.19 15.41 2.89
C CYS A 271 7.14 14.20 2.81
N GLU A 272 8.13 14.26 1.93
CA GLU A 272 8.93 13.08 1.55
C GLU A 272 9.66 12.43 2.72
N GLU A 273 10.06 13.21 3.71
CA GLU A 273 10.72 12.77 4.95
C GLU A 273 9.83 11.90 5.83
N THR A 274 8.51 11.97 5.65
CA THR A 274 7.54 11.17 6.42
C THR A 274 7.24 9.81 5.81
N VAL A 275 7.72 9.55 4.60
CA VAL A 275 7.56 8.22 3.97
C VAL A 275 8.37 7.21 4.77
N SER A 276 7.70 6.22 5.34
CA SER A 276 8.33 5.23 6.21
C SER A 276 7.54 3.92 6.22
N TYR A 277 8.20 2.86 6.64
CA TYR A 277 7.53 1.62 7.02
C TYR A 277 7.32 1.62 8.53
N HIS A 278 6.09 1.30 8.94
CA HIS A 278 5.77 1.18 10.36
C HIS A 278 6.36 -0.11 10.92
N CYS A 279 7.10 0.01 12.01
CA CYS A 279 7.77 -1.09 12.66
C CYS A 279 7.56 -0.97 14.17
N ASP A 280 6.92 -1.95 14.74
CA ASP A 280 6.71 -2.14 16.16
C ASP A 280 6.78 -3.63 16.53
N ASP A 281 6.53 -3.96 17.79
CA ASP A 281 6.60 -5.34 18.28
C ASP A 281 5.55 -6.28 17.67
N CYS A 282 4.49 -5.72 17.06
CA CYS A 282 3.43 -6.50 16.40
C CYS A 282 3.69 -6.68 14.90
N THR A 283 4.39 -5.74 14.26
CA THR A 283 4.59 -5.75 12.80
C THR A 283 5.96 -6.25 12.37
N SER A 284 6.96 -6.21 13.28
CA SER A 284 8.35 -6.46 12.89
C SER A 284 9.17 -7.20 13.92
N GLU A 285 10.19 -7.88 13.46
CA GLU A 285 11.21 -8.56 14.27
C GLU A 285 12.60 -8.36 13.68
N HIS A 286 13.64 -8.58 14.48
CA HIS A 286 15.01 -8.62 13.97
C HIS A 286 15.38 -10.05 13.55
N SER A 287 15.90 -10.19 12.33
CA SER A 287 16.49 -11.45 11.86
C SER A 287 17.72 -11.83 12.70
N ALA A 288 18.22 -13.04 12.53
CA ALA A 288 19.48 -13.48 13.16
C ALA A 288 20.70 -12.62 12.78
N GLN A 289 20.62 -11.90 11.66
CA GLN A 289 21.62 -10.94 11.18
C GLN A 289 21.38 -9.51 11.67
N GLY A 290 20.34 -9.28 12.50
CA GLY A 290 19.99 -7.98 13.03
C GLY A 290 19.18 -7.10 12.05
N LEU A 291 18.75 -7.63 10.90
CA LEU A 291 17.94 -6.90 9.94
C LEU A 291 16.47 -6.89 10.36
N LEU A 292 15.84 -5.73 10.28
CA LEU A 292 14.44 -5.56 10.57
C LEU A 292 13.58 -6.11 9.42
N ARG A 293 12.63 -6.98 9.75
CA ARG A 293 11.74 -7.65 8.78
C ARG A 293 10.32 -7.77 9.31
N PRO A 294 9.31 -7.98 8.44
CA PRO A 294 7.94 -8.23 8.87
C PRO A 294 7.85 -9.42 9.82
N LEU A 295 7.01 -9.29 10.84
CA LEU A 295 6.62 -10.38 11.73
C LEU A 295 5.29 -10.94 11.28
N ARG A 296 5.36 -12.13 10.69
CA ARG A 296 4.21 -12.82 10.11
C ARG A 296 3.19 -13.21 11.16
N TRP A 297 1.91 -13.13 10.80
CA TRP A 297 0.82 -13.60 11.64
C TRP A 297 0.97 -15.08 12.00
N SER A 298 0.82 -15.41 13.27
CA SER A 298 0.72 -16.77 13.77
C SER A 298 -0.22 -16.82 14.98
N TYR A 299 -0.92 -17.94 15.14
CA TYR A 299 -1.87 -18.15 16.22
C TYR A 299 -1.69 -19.56 16.81
N CYS A 300 -1.67 -19.67 18.15
CA CYS A 300 -1.64 -20.92 18.88
C CYS A 300 -3.03 -21.23 19.44
N ALA A 301 -3.69 -22.26 18.89
CA ALA A 301 -5.04 -22.62 19.28
C ALA A 301 -5.13 -23.18 20.70
N ASP A 302 -4.01 -23.73 21.25
CA ASP A 302 -4.00 -24.36 22.55
C ASP A 302 -4.14 -23.38 23.72
N ASP A 303 -3.60 -22.17 23.57
CA ASP A 303 -3.59 -21.17 24.65
C ASP A 303 -4.11 -19.79 24.18
N GLY A 304 -4.50 -19.65 22.91
CA GLY A 304 -5.01 -18.41 22.33
C GLY A 304 -3.94 -17.33 22.11
N THR A 305 -2.65 -17.67 22.28
CA THR A 305 -1.58 -16.72 22.04
C THR A 305 -1.38 -16.47 20.55
N HIS A 306 -0.97 -15.28 20.20
CA HIS A 306 -0.67 -14.90 18.83
C HIS A 306 0.59 -14.03 18.75
N ALA A 307 1.21 -14.00 17.59
CA ALA A 307 2.33 -13.10 17.29
C ALA A 307 2.24 -12.58 15.86
N GLY A 308 2.81 -11.41 15.65
CA GLY A 308 2.84 -10.77 14.35
C GLY A 308 1.50 -10.26 13.86
N ALA A 309 1.51 -9.70 12.67
CA ALA A 309 0.32 -9.14 12.03
C ALA A 309 0.23 -9.50 10.54
N SER A 310 1.35 -9.42 9.80
CA SER A 310 1.44 -9.70 8.37
C SER A 310 2.87 -10.03 7.95
N ASP A 311 3.05 -10.67 6.81
CA ASP A 311 4.35 -10.83 6.15
C ASP A 311 4.77 -9.58 5.34
N HIS A 312 4.04 -8.48 5.48
CA HIS A 312 4.35 -7.16 4.94
C HIS A 312 4.33 -6.09 6.03
N LEU A 313 5.23 -5.10 5.91
CA LEU A 313 5.23 -3.91 6.77
C LEU A 313 4.26 -2.85 6.22
N PRO A 314 3.50 -2.15 7.09
CA PRO A 314 2.68 -1.02 6.67
C PRO A 314 3.52 0.12 6.11
N LEU A 315 3.14 0.67 4.97
CA LEU A 315 3.75 1.85 4.36
C LEU A 315 2.96 3.10 4.74
N LEU A 316 3.64 4.10 5.29
CA LEU A 316 3.05 5.35 5.75
C LEU A 316 3.62 6.55 5.00
N ALA A 317 2.79 7.56 4.75
CA ALA A 317 3.22 8.84 4.21
C ALA A 317 2.27 9.98 4.63
N THR A 318 2.82 11.17 4.83
CA THR A 318 2.04 12.37 5.10
C THR A 318 2.12 13.35 3.94
N PHE A 319 1.00 13.98 3.64
CA PHE A 319 0.89 15.03 2.63
C PHE A 319 0.41 16.33 3.27
N ALA A 320 1.02 17.44 2.93
CA ALA A 320 0.49 18.76 3.25
C ALA A 320 -0.75 19.04 2.36
N VAL A 321 -1.84 19.50 2.96
CA VAL A 321 -3.05 19.93 2.24
C VAL A 321 -2.94 21.43 1.90
N ASN A 322 -2.97 21.76 0.62
CA ASN A 322 -2.78 23.10 0.08
C ASN A 322 -4.13 23.81 -0.11
N LYS A 323 -4.58 24.53 0.92
CA LYS A 323 -5.81 25.33 0.84
C LYS A 323 -5.60 26.55 -0.05
N GLY A 324 -6.43 26.73 -1.06
CA GLY A 324 -6.40 27.90 -1.94
C GLY A 324 -5.87 27.63 -3.35
N ILE A 325 -5.82 26.38 -3.75
CA ILE A 325 -5.61 25.97 -5.14
C ILE A 325 -6.96 25.70 -5.80
#